data_6d42c775316ea7ea4fa1bb5c2f5b05ff
#
_entry.id   6d42c775316ea7ea4fa1bb5c2f5b05ff
#
_cell.length_a   1.000
_cell.length_b   1.000
_cell.length_c   1.000
_cell.angle_alpha   90.00
_cell.angle_beta   90.00
_cell.angle_gamma   90.00
#
_symmetry.space_group_name_H-M   'P 1'
#
loop_
_entity.id
_entity.type
_entity.pdbx_description
1 polymer ?
#
loop_
_entity_poly.entity_id
_entity_poly.type
_entity_poly.pdbx_seq_one_letter_code
_entity_poly.pdbx_strand_id
1 'polypeptide(L)'
;MRIETHLQAFESHKRTILTWGLEIEGLEKSQRIVGLHASRAILELLAAFLHKKKLVDEGFQLNHRWFKSESVSEKLPQFEHKSEILRKLVLLENLCENLAYGSEKPVQKTEEAIILY
;
A
#
# COMPACT_ATOMS: atom_id res chain seq x y z
N MET A 1 5.26 11.65 -11.81
CA MET A 1 3.92 12.10 -11.39
C MET A 1 4.03 13.21 -10.37
N ARG A 2 3.04 14.08 -10.34
CA ARG A 2 2.99 15.18 -9.37
C ARG A 2 2.53 14.68 -8.01
N ILE A 3 2.91 15.42 -6.96
CA ILE A 3 2.51 15.13 -5.59
C ILE A 3 0.99 15.05 -5.47
N GLU A 4 0.27 15.99 -6.07
CA GLU A 4 -1.20 16.02 -6.04
C GLU A 4 -1.82 14.76 -6.64
N THR A 5 -1.24 14.24 -7.72
CA THR A 5 -1.73 13.02 -8.36
C THR A 5 -1.59 11.82 -7.41
N HIS A 6 -0.46 11.71 -6.72
CA HIS A 6 -0.26 10.64 -5.73
C HIS A 6 -1.21 10.76 -4.55
N LEU A 7 -1.44 11.97 -4.06
CA LEU A 7 -2.38 12.20 -2.96
C LEU A 7 -3.82 11.90 -3.35
N GLN A 8 -4.21 12.24 -4.58
CA GLN A 8 -5.53 11.89 -5.09
C GLN A 8 -5.71 10.38 -5.22
N ALA A 9 -4.67 9.68 -5.70
CA ALA A 9 -4.70 8.22 -5.79
C ALA A 9 -4.80 7.59 -4.40
N PHE A 10 -4.05 8.10 -3.44
CA PHE A 10 -4.13 7.64 -2.04
C PHE A 10 -5.55 7.79 -1.51
N GLU A 11 -6.17 8.95 -1.68
CA GLU A 11 -7.53 9.20 -1.21
C GLU A 11 -8.56 8.30 -1.89
N SER A 12 -8.37 8.02 -3.19
CA SER A 12 -9.24 7.11 -3.92
C SER A 12 -9.17 5.69 -3.37
N HIS A 13 -7.97 5.16 -3.13
CA HIS A 13 -7.80 3.83 -2.54
C HIS A 13 -8.37 3.78 -1.13
N LYS A 14 -8.09 4.80 -0.32
CA LYS A 14 -8.59 4.89 1.05
C LYS A 14 -10.11 4.87 1.09
N ARG A 15 -10.76 5.65 0.23
CA ARG A 15 -12.23 5.71 0.13
C ARG A 15 -12.81 4.35 -0.25
N THR A 16 -12.17 3.67 -1.20
CA THR A 16 -12.62 2.35 -1.64
C THR A 16 -12.58 1.37 -0.48
N ILE A 17 -11.52 1.37 0.32
CA ILE A 17 -11.41 0.50 1.49
C ILE A 17 -12.47 0.84 2.53
N LEU A 18 -12.57 2.11 2.91
CA LEU A 18 -13.45 2.52 4.01
C LEU A 18 -14.93 2.45 3.64
N THR A 19 -15.30 2.92 2.45
CA THR A 19 -16.71 3.00 2.04
C THR A 19 -17.17 1.68 1.43
N TRP A 20 -16.53 1.24 0.34
CA TRP A 20 -16.99 0.05 -0.37
C TRP A 20 -16.62 -1.24 0.34
N GLY A 21 -15.47 -1.27 0.99
CA GLY A 21 -15.03 -2.44 1.73
C GLY A 21 -15.69 -2.56 3.08
N LEU A 22 -15.34 -1.68 4.01
CA LEU A 22 -15.73 -1.84 5.42
C LEU A 22 -17.16 -1.43 5.71
N GLU A 23 -17.67 -0.34 5.12
CA GLU A 23 -19.04 0.09 5.37
C GLU A 23 -20.08 -0.74 4.62
N ILE A 24 -19.88 -1.01 3.34
CA ILE A 24 -20.87 -1.68 2.50
C ILE A 24 -20.73 -3.19 2.57
N GLU A 25 -19.54 -3.73 2.31
CA GLU A 25 -19.32 -5.17 2.29
C GLU A 25 -19.08 -5.78 3.67
N GLY A 26 -18.49 -5.01 4.59
CA GLY A 26 -18.12 -5.48 5.92
C GLY A 26 -16.77 -6.19 5.93
N LEU A 27 -16.22 -6.40 7.12
CA LEU A 27 -14.88 -6.93 7.30
C LEU A 27 -14.69 -8.30 6.64
N GLU A 28 -15.64 -9.21 6.83
CA GLU A 28 -15.52 -10.57 6.33
C GLU A 28 -15.55 -10.66 4.79
N LYS A 29 -16.29 -9.75 4.14
CA LYS A 29 -16.45 -9.76 2.69
C LYS A 29 -15.55 -8.78 1.95
N SER A 30 -14.74 -8.01 2.67
CA SER A 30 -13.89 -6.98 2.08
C SER A 30 -12.49 -7.45 1.74
N GLN A 31 -12.20 -8.74 1.86
CA GLN A 31 -10.88 -9.30 1.66
C GLN A 31 -10.21 -8.82 0.36
N ARG A 32 -10.90 -8.95 -0.76
CA ARG A 32 -10.32 -8.56 -2.06
C ARG A 32 -10.13 -7.06 -2.18
N ILE A 33 -11.07 -6.27 -1.65
CA ILE A 33 -10.97 -4.81 -1.69
C ILE A 33 -9.75 -4.35 -0.87
N VAL A 34 -9.60 -4.86 0.34
CA VAL A 34 -8.43 -4.54 1.17
C VAL A 34 -7.14 -5.00 0.47
N GLY A 35 -7.13 -6.23 -0.06
CA GLY A 35 -5.97 -6.77 -0.75
C GLY A 35 -5.56 -5.99 -1.98
N LEU A 36 -6.51 -5.46 -2.74
CA LEU A 36 -6.21 -4.70 -3.95
C LEU A 36 -5.80 -3.25 -3.65
N HIS A 37 -6.23 -2.67 -2.54
CA HIS A 37 -6.09 -1.24 -2.34
C HIS A 37 -5.17 -0.82 -1.19
N ALA A 38 -5.01 -1.63 -0.14
CA ALA A 38 -4.27 -1.16 1.04
C ALA A 38 -2.80 -0.85 0.76
N SER A 39 -2.05 -1.77 0.20
CA SER A 39 -0.63 -1.51 -0.09
C SER A 39 -0.46 -0.41 -1.13
N ARG A 40 -1.32 -0.40 -2.15
CA ARG A 40 -1.26 0.62 -3.21
C ARG A 40 -1.52 2.01 -2.68
N ALA A 41 -2.46 2.15 -1.73
CA ALA A 41 -2.72 3.43 -1.08
C ALA A 41 -1.48 3.95 -0.35
N ILE A 42 -0.83 3.09 0.42
CA ILE A 42 0.37 3.49 1.17
C ILE A 42 1.53 3.80 0.22
N LEU A 43 1.68 3.06 -0.89
CA LEU A 43 2.72 3.35 -1.87
C LEU A 43 2.52 4.72 -2.52
N GLU A 44 1.27 5.13 -2.77
CA GLU A 44 0.99 6.47 -3.28
C GLU A 44 1.39 7.54 -2.28
N LEU A 45 1.16 7.29 -0.99
CA LEU A 45 1.57 8.20 0.06
C LEU A 45 3.10 8.29 0.17
N LEU A 46 3.79 7.15 0.07
CA LEU A 46 5.26 7.12 0.07
C LEU A 46 5.81 7.89 -1.15
N ALA A 47 5.22 7.68 -2.33
CA ALA A 47 5.64 8.39 -3.53
C ALA A 47 5.48 9.91 -3.35
N ALA A 48 4.37 10.35 -2.79
CA ALA A 48 4.13 11.76 -2.50
C ALA A 48 5.21 12.32 -1.54
N PHE A 49 5.56 11.56 -0.51
CA PHE A 49 6.62 11.93 0.44
C PHE A 49 7.98 12.09 -0.27
N LEU A 50 8.35 11.12 -1.10
CA LEU A 50 9.63 11.16 -1.81
C LEU A 50 9.72 12.34 -2.77
N HIS A 51 8.64 12.65 -3.47
CA HIS A 51 8.58 13.83 -4.35
C HIS A 51 8.63 15.13 -3.55
N LYS A 52 7.92 15.20 -2.44
CA LYS A 52 7.91 16.39 -1.58
C LYS A 52 9.29 16.71 -1.03
N LYS A 53 10.05 15.67 -0.67
CA LYS A 53 11.44 15.83 -0.18
C LYS A 53 12.46 15.96 -1.31
N LYS A 54 12.02 15.93 -2.56
CA LYS A 54 12.88 16.03 -3.74
C LYS A 54 13.96 14.94 -3.80
N LEU A 55 13.61 13.75 -3.29
CA LEU A 55 14.53 12.60 -3.29
C LEU A 55 14.47 11.81 -4.59
N VAL A 56 13.47 12.04 -5.42
CA VAL A 56 13.28 11.35 -6.69
C VAL A 56 12.86 12.35 -7.77
N ASP A 57 13.06 11.98 -9.04
CA ASP A 57 12.65 12.78 -10.20
C ASP A 57 11.15 12.75 -10.38
N GLU A 58 10.58 13.74 -11.09
CA GLU A 58 9.14 13.80 -11.35
C GLU A 58 8.59 12.56 -12.05
N GLY A 59 9.38 11.94 -12.92
CA GLY A 59 8.97 10.75 -13.63
C GLY A 59 9.06 9.45 -12.83
N PHE A 60 9.58 9.52 -11.60
CA PHE A 60 9.75 8.33 -10.78
C PHE A 60 8.41 7.76 -10.34
N GLN A 61 8.23 6.46 -10.49
CA GLN A 61 7.03 5.75 -10.06
C GLN A 61 7.41 4.51 -9.27
N LEU A 62 6.69 4.28 -8.16
CA LEU A 62 6.86 3.07 -7.36
C LEU A 62 6.07 1.92 -7.98
N ASN A 63 6.67 0.75 -8.00
CA ASN A 63 6.00 -0.46 -8.44
C ASN A 63 5.74 -1.34 -7.22
N HIS A 64 4.49 -1.70 -6.96
CA HIS A 64 4.13 -2.51 -5.80
C HIS A 64 4.86 -3.86 -5.79
N ARG A 65 5.23 -4.39 -6.94
CA ARG A 65 5.95 -5.66 -7.05
C ARG A 65 7.35 -5.61 -6.46
N TRP A 66 7.96 -4.43 -6.39
CA TRP A 66 9.27 -4.25 -5.75
C TRP A 66 9.22 -4.61 -4.27
N PHE A 67 8.05 -4.48 -3.64
CA PHE A 67 7.87 -4.65 -2.20
C PHE A 67 7.60 -6.10 -1.80
N LYS A 68 7.82 -7.05 -2.69
CA LYS A 68 7.71 -8.47 -2.35
C LYS A 68 8.87 -8.95 -1.46
N SER A 69 9.99 -8.25 -1.48
CA SER A 69 11.13 -8.55 -0.63
C SER A 69 11.82 -7.26 -0.19
N GLU A 70 12.66 -7.37 0.83
CA GLU A 70 13.40 -6.22 1.36
C GLU A 70 14.49 -5.70 0.41
N SER A 71 14.79 -6.40 -0.67
CA SER A 71 15.70 -5.92 -1.70
C SER A 71 15.22 -4.63 -2.37
N VAL A 72 13.96 -4.25 -2.18
CA VAL A 72 13.44 -2.96 -2.62
C VAL A 72 14.27 -1.78 -2.09
N SER A 73 14.91 -1.95 -0.95
CA SER A 73 15.77 -0.92 -0.37
C SER A 73 16.83 -0.41 -1.35
N GLU A 74 17.34 -1.27 -2.23
CA GLU A 74 18.35 -0.92 -3.23
C GLU A 74 17.80 -0.01 -4.33
N LYS A 75 16.49 0.00 -4.54
CA LYS A 75 15.82 0.78 -5.60
C LYS A 75 15.37 2.16 -5.13
N LEU A 76 15.49 2.44 -3.84
CA LEU A 76 14.97 3.67 -3.26
C LEU A 76 16.08 4.52 -2.64
N PRO A 77 15.93 5.87 -2.65
CA PRO A 77 16.88 6.74 -1.97
C PRO A 77 16.83 6.55 -0.46
N GLN A 78 17.85 7.04 0.24
CA GLN A 78 17.87 7.02 1.69
C GLN A 78 16.91 8.06 2.26
N PHE A 79 16.16 7.71 3.29
CA PHE A 79 15.28 8.61 4.02
C PHE A 79 15.10 8.12 5.46
N GLU A 80 14.56 9.00 6.31
CA GLU A 80 14.39 8.71 7.73
C GLU A 80 13.48 7.51 7.97
N HIS A 81 13.89 6.60 8.86
CA HIS A 81 13.17 5.37 9.20
C HIS A 81 12.95 4.41 8.03
N LYS A 82 13.80 4.51 7.00
CA LYS A 82 13.65 3.70 5.78
C LYS A 82 13.49 2.21 6.04
N SER A 83 14.39 1.61 6.84
CA SER A 83 14.37 0.17 7.10
C SER A 83 13.07 -0.29 7.74
N GLU A 84 12.58 0.45 8.73
CA GLU A 84 11.34 0.12 9.43
C GLU A 84 10.12 0.26 8.51
N ILE A 85 10.07 1.35 7.76
CA ILE A 85 8.98 1.62 6.82
C ILE A 85 8.93 0.55 5.73
N LEU A 86 10.07 0.21 5.13
CA LEU A 86 10.12 -0.78 4.07
C LEU A 86 9.75 -2.17 4.58
N ARG A 87 10.16 -2.54 5.80
CA ARG A 87 9.78 -3.83 6.38
C ARG A 87 8.26 -3.95 6.51
N LYS A 88 7.61 -2.90 7.01
CA LYS A 88 6.14 -2.87 7.14
C LYS A 88 5.45 -2.90 5.79
N LEU A 89 5.99 -2.19 4.80
CA LEU A 89 5.43 -2.19 3.44
C LEU A 89 5.55 -3.55 2.78
N VAL A 90 6.67 -4.25 2.97
CA VAL A 90 6.85 -5.61 2.45
C VAL A 90 5.84 -6.56 3.10
N LEU A 91 5.63 -6.46 4.41
CA LEU A 91 4.61 -7.26 5.10
C LEU A 91 3.23 -6.98 4.54
N LEU A 92 2.88 -5.70 4.36
CA LEU A 92 1.58 -5.30 3.84
C LEU A 92 1.39 -5.79 2.40
N GLU A 93 2.39 -5.66 1.54
CA GLU A 93 2.29 -6.13 0.16
C GLU A 93 2.04 -7.63 0.09
N ASN A 94 2.75 -8.41 0.89
CA ASN A 94 2.57 -9.86 0.90
C ASN A 94 1.19 -10.27 1.45
N LEU A 95 0.69 -9.58 2.46
CA LEU A 95 -0.67 -9.80 2.95
C LEU A 95 -1.70 -9.44 1.89
N CYS A 96 -1.52 -8.30 1.21
CA CYS A 96 -2.43 -7.85 0.16
C CYS A 96 -2.44 -8.82 -1.03
N GLU A 97 -1.29 -9.36 -1.41
CA GLU A 97 -1.21 -10.35 -2.48
C GLU A 97 -2.05 -11.59 -2.13
N ASN A 98 -1.95 -12.07 -0.90
CA ASN A 98 -2.74 -13.21 -0.43
C ASN A 98 -4.24 -12.89 -0.39
N LEU A 99 -4.61 -11.68 0.01
CA LEU A 99 -6.02 -11.27 0.11
C LEU A 99 -6.66 -11.01 -1.24
N ALA A 100 -5.89 -10.49 -2.20
CA ALA A 100 -6.40 -10.13 -3.52
C ALA A 100 -6.64 -11.34 -4.42
N TYR A 101 -5.84 -12.40 -4.27
CA TYR A 101 -5.86 -13.55 -5.16
C TYR A 101 -6.07 -14.86 -4.41
N GLY A 102 -6.60 -15.84 -5.11
CA GLY A 102 -6.79 -17.17 -4.57
C GLY A 102 -8.10 -17.33 -3.80
N SER A 103 -8.13 -18.30 -2.89
CA SER A 103 -9.31 -18.65 -2.11
C SER A 103 -9.52 -17.69 -0.95
N GLU A 104 -10.72 -17.75 -0.37
CA GLU A 104 -11.06 -16.98 0.82
C GLU A 104 -10.11 -17.29 1.97
N LYS A 105 -9.67 -16.25 2.66
CA LYS A 105 -8.77 -16.34 3.80
C LYS A 105 -9.50 -16.06 5.11
N PRO A 106 -8.98 -16.50 6.26
CA PRO A 106 -9.56 -16.12 7.55
C PRO A 106 -9.64 -14.60 7.71
N VAL A 107 -10.69 -14.13 8.37
CA VAL A 107 -10.92 -12.69 8.57
C VAL A 107 -9.74 -12.01 9.28
N GLN A 108 -8.99 -12.74 10.10
CA GLN A 108 -7.81 -12.22 10.79
C GLN A 108 -6.75 -11.68 9.81
N LYS A 109 -6.63 -12.26 8.62
CA LYS A 109 -5.70 -11.77 7.61
C LYS A 109 -6.09 -10.39 7.09
N THR A 110 -7.39 -10.15 6.90
CA THR A 110 -7.91 -8.84 6.52
C THR A 110 -7.66 -7.83 7.63
N GLU A 111 -7.89 -8.23 8.89
CA GLU A 111 -7.62 -7.35 10.04
C GLU A 111 -6.14 -6.98 10.13
N GLU A 112 -5.22 -7.94 9.91
CA GLU A 112 -3.78 -7.65 9.91
C GLU A 112 -3.40 -6.61 8.86
N ALA A 113 -3.97 -6.72 7.66
CA ALA A 113 -3.71 -5.75 6.59
C ALA A 113 -4.23 -4.35 6.95
N ILE A 114 -5.39 -4.27 7.56
CA ILE A 114 -5.97 -2.99 8.00
C ILE A 114 -5.12 -2.35 9.09
N ILE A 115 -4.62 -3.14 10.04
CA ILE A 115 -3.76 -2.64 11.12
C ILE A 115 -2.43 -2.10 10.55
N LEU A 116 -1.86 -2.79 9.56
CA LEU A 116 -0.63 -2.33 8.89
C LEU A 116 -0.85 -1.10 8.02
N TYR A 117 -2.08 -0.96 7.50
CA TYR A 117 -2.45 0.20 6.69
C TYR A 117 -2.42 1.48 7.51
#